data_78d8495f7990ac802a9ecd3d98116fbb
#
_entry.id   78d8495f7990ac802a9ecd3d98116fbb
#
_cell.length_a   1.000
_cell.length_b   1.000
_cell.length_c   1.000
_cell.angle_alpha   90.00
_cell.angle_beta   90.00
_cell.angle_gamma   90.00
#
_symmetry.space_group_name_H-M   'P 1'
#
loop_
_entity.id
_entity.type
_entity.pdbx_description
1 polymer ?
#
loop_
_entity_poly.entity_id
_entity_poly.type
_entity_poly.pdbx_seq_one_letter_code
_entity_poly.pdbx_strand_id
1 'polypeptide(L)' 'GFTGRYYSDEIETFYNLTLEQDQLTLHQRRMDDAELSPGEADTFSGGGFTFSFERDRNEQVIGFYLSNVRTRGVRFARQ' A
#
# COMPACT_ATOMS: atom_id res chain seq x y z
N GLY A 1 -2.90 -9.13 8.33
CA GLY A 1 -2.38 -8.97 7.03
C GLY A 1 -2.46 -7.59 6.44
N PHE A 2 -1.95 -7.51 5.25
CA PHE A 2 -1.85 -6.24 4.54
C PHE A 2 -3.04 -5.98 3.61
N THR A 3 -3.90 -6.97 3.42
CA THR A 3 -5.04 -6.82 2.51
C THR A 3 -6.07 -5.86 3.08
N GLY A 4 -6.81 -5.20 2.20
CA GLY A 4 -7.85 -4.29 2.60
C GLY A 4 -7.95 -3.09 1.69
N ARG A 5 -8.82 -2.18 2.08
CA ARG A 5 -9.06 -0.95 1.37
C ARG A 5 -8.40 0.20 2.12
N TYR A 6 -7.66 1.01 1.41
CA TYR A 6 -6.92 2.13 1.99
C TYR A 6 -7.32 3.42 1.29
N TYR A 7 -7.33 4.51 2.03
CA TYR A 7 -7.73 5.81 1.50
C TYR A 7 -6.73 6.89 1.88
N SER A 8 -6.43 7.76 0.93
CA SER A 8 -5.61 8.94 1.18
C SER A 8 -6.44 10.20 1.04
N ASP A 9 -6.55 10.98 2.12
CA ASP A 9 -7.19 12.29 2.10
C ASP A 9 -6.42 13.27 1.23
N GLU A 10 -5.11 13.07 1.19
CA GLU A 10 -4.20 14.00 0.52
C GLU A 10 -4.44 14.03 -0.99
N ILE A 11 -4.67 12.86 -1.58
CA ILE A 11 -4.91 12.77 -3.01
C ILE A 11 -6.30 12.22 -3.34
N GLU A 12 -7.13 12.05 -2.31
CA GLU A 12 -8.53 11.62 -2.44
C GLU A 12 -8.67 10.36 -3.30
N THR A 13 -7.90 9.33 -2.93
CA THR A 13 -7.82 8.11 -3.73
C THR A 13 -7.92 6.88 -2.84
N PHE A 14 -8.64 5.87 -3.33
CA PHE A 14 -8.70 4.56 -2.70
C PHE A 14 -7.76 3.59 -3.41
N TYR A 15 -7.03 2.82 -2.63
CA TYR A 15 -6.25 1.67 -3.12
C TYR A 15 -6.79 0.43 -2.44
N ASN A 16 -6.93 -0.65 -3.19
CA ASN A 16 -7.34 -1.94 -2.65
C ASN A 16 -6.18 -2.91 -2.79
N LEU A 17 -5.86 -3.59 -1.70
CA LEU A 17 -4.81 -4.59 -1.70
C LEU A 17 -5.44 -5.96 -1.47
N THR A 18 -5.16 -6.90 -2.35
CA THR A 18 -5.65 -8.26 -2.25
C THR A 18 -4.48 -9.23 -2.29
N LEU A 19 -4.71 -10.44 -1.79
CA LEU A 19 -3.72 -11.51 -1.85
C LEU A 19 -4.21 -12.51 -2.89
N GLU A 20 -3.47 -12.63 -3.99
CA GLU A 20 -3.83 -13.51 -5.09
C GLU A 20 -2.70 -14.51 -5.31
N GLN A 21 -2.97 -15.79 -5.06
CA GLN A 21 -1.96 -16.84 -5.18
C GLN A 21 -0.68 -16.49 -4.40
N ASP A 22 -0.88 -16.05 -3.15
CA ASP A 22 0.19 -15.63 -2.25
C ASP A 22 0.95 -14.39 -2.73
N GLN A 23 0.42 -13.67 -3.71
CA GLN A 23 1.00 -12.44 -4.23
C GLN A 23 0.15 -11.25 -3.82
N LEU A 24 0.74 -10.31 -3.09
CA LEU A 24 0.04 -9.07 -2.72
C LEU A 24 -0.10 -8.21 -3.98
N THR A 25 -1.32 -7.81 -4.28
CA THR A 25 -1.64 -7.11 -5.52
C THR A 25 -2.38 -5.81 -5.22
N LEU A 26 -1.94 -4.75 -5.87
CA LEU A 26 -2.56 -3.43 -5.76
C LEU A 26 -3.57 -3.24 -6.89
N HIS A 27 -4.80 -2.85 -6.51
CA HIS A 27 -5.85 -2.50 -7.47
C HIS A 27 -6.21 -1.04 -7.32
N GLN A 28 -6.24 -0.32 -8.42
CA GLN A 28 -6.65 1.07 -8.42
C GLN A 28 -7.38 1.40 -9.72
N ARG A 29 -8.17 2.48 -9.69
CA ARG A 29 -9.12 2.77 -10.76
C ARG A 29 -8.50 3.12 -12.12
N ARG A 30 -7.37 3.80 -12.10
CA ARG A 30 -6.84 4.44 -13.31
C ARG A 30 -5.63 3.76 -13.91
N MET A 31 -5.13 2.74 -13.26
CA MET A 31 -3.92 2.07 -13.69
C MET A 31 -4.11 0.56 -13.61
N ASP A 32 -3.30 -0.16 -14.35
CA ASP A 32 -3.31 -1.62 -14.28
C ASP A 32 -2.95 -2.08 -12.87
N ASP A 33 -3.40 -3.26 -12.51
CA ASP A 33 -3.05 -3.87 -11.25
C ASP A 33 -1.54 -4.05 -11.17
N ALA A 34 -1.00 -3.90 -9.97
CA ALA A 34 0.45 -4.04 -9.75
C ALA A 34 0.71 -5.10 -8.69
N GLU A 35 1.64 -5.99 -9.00
CA GLU A 35 2.11 -6.98 -8.03
C GLU A 35 3.16 -6.32 -7.14
N LEU A 36 3.03 -6.52 -5.82
CA LEU A 36 3.93 -5.92 -4.86
C LEU A 36 4.90 -6.97 -4.34
N SER A 37 6.19 -6.65 -4.40
CA SER A 37 7.24 -7.53 -3.93
C SER A 37 7.68 -7.13 -2.53
N PRO A 38 7.85 -8.08 -1.60
CA PRO A 38 8.27 -7.74 -0.25
C PRO A 38 9.71 -7.26 -0.21
N GLY A 39 9.97 -6.28 0.65
CA GLY A 39 11.30 -5.80 0.93
C GLY A 39 11.60 -6.01 2.40
N GLU A 40 12.32 -5.07 3.01
CA GLU A 40 12.66 -5.15 4.42
C GLU A 40 11.45 -4.79 5.29
N ALA A 41 11.31 -5.49 6.41
CA ALA A 41 10.27 -5.26 7.40
C ALA A 41 8.89 -5.22 6.73
N ASP A 42 8.11 -4.17 6.97
CA ASP A 42 6.76 -4.04 6.42
C ASP A 42 6.74 -3.19 5.14
N THR A 43 7.74 -3.38 4.30
CA THR A 43 7.90 -2.61 3.07
C THR A 43 7.67 -3.49 1.85
N PHE A 44 6.92 -2.96 0.89
CA PHE A 44 6.69 -3.61 -0.41
C PHE A 44 6.98 -2.63 -1.53
N SER A 45 7.29 -3.15 -2.70
CA SER A 45 7.49 -2.31 -3.87
C SER A 45 6.80 -2.88 -5.10
N GLY A 46 6.31 -1.99 -5.95
CA GLY A 46 5.65 -2.37 -7.18
C GLY A 46 5.05 -1.14 -7.85
N GLY A 47 4.83 -1.24 -9.16
CA GLY A 47 4.24 -0.15 -9.91
C GLY A 47 5.05 1.15 -9.87
N GLY A 48 6.34 1.07 -9.57
CA GLY A 48 7.20 2.25 -9.48
C GLY A 48 7.15 2.94 -8.12
N PHE A 49 6.52 2.33 -7.13
CA PHE A 49 6.37 2.92 -5.80
C PHE A 49 6.87 1.99 -4.72
N THR A 50 7.18 2.58 -3.58
CA THR A 50 7.47 1.85 -2.34
C THR A 50 6.32 2.08 -1.37
N PHE A 51 5.86 1.01 -0.74
CA PHE A 51 4.78 1.02 0.25
C PHE A 51 5.37 0.67 1.60
N SER A 52 5.38 1.63 2.52
CA SER A 52 5.88 1.41 3.88
C SER A 52 4.70 1.33 4.83
N PHE A 53 4.38 0.10 5.25
CA PHE A 53 3.21 -0.14 6.09
C PHE A 53 3.45 0.27 7.53
N GLU A 54 2.39 0.75 8.15
CA GLU A 54 2.40 1.22 9.53
C GLU A 54 1.53 0.31 10.38
N ARG A 55 2.02 -0.04 11.57
CA ARG A 55 1.27 -0.87 12.52
C ARG A 55 1.01 -0.10 13.80
N ASP A 56 -0.08 -0.45 14.47
CA ASP A 56 -0.36 0.12 15.79
C ASP A 56 0.33 -0.71 16.87
N ARG A 57 0.08 -0.40 18.14
CA ARG A 57 0.71 -1.10 19.26
C ARG A 57 0.28 -2.57 19.35
N ASN A 58 -0.81 -2.93 18.72
CA ASN A 58 -1.30 -4.32 18.70
C ASN A 58 -0.82 -5.06 17.44
N GLU A 59 0.13 -4.48 16.70
CA GLU A 59 0.68 -5.05 15.48
C GLU A 59 -0.33 -5.16 14.34
N GLN A 60 -1.41 -4.38 14.41
CA GLN A 60 -2.40 -4.31 13.33
C GLN A 60 -1.96 -3.30 12.29
N VAL A 61 -2.06 -3.66 11.01
CA VAL A 61 -1.74 -2.73 9.93
C VAL A 61 -2.83 -1.67 9.86
N ILE A 62 -2.44 -0.41 9.98
CA ILE A 62 -3.38 0.71 10.00
C ILE A 62 -3.26 1.63 8.79
N GLY A 63 -2.23 1.46 7.98
CA GLY A 63 -2.06 2.28 6.80
C GLY A 63 -0.70 2.07 6.18
N PHE A 64 -0.38 2.88 5.18
CA PHE A 64 0.96 2.88 4.60
C PHE A 64 1.29 4.25 4.03
N TYR A 65 2.59 4.47 3.84
CA TYR A 65 3.10 5.65 3.15
C TYR A 65 3.57 5.24 1.76
N LEU A 66 3.09 5.96 0.76
CA LEU A 66 3.45 5.73 -0.64
C LEU A 66 4.56 6.68 -1.03
N SER A 67 5.64 6.15 -1.58
CA SER A 67 6.79 6.96 -1.97
C SER A 67 7.38 6.50 -3.29
N ASN A 68 8.01 7.44 -4.00
CA ASN A 68 8.86 7.12 -5.14
C ASN A 68 9.93 8.23 -5.21
N VAL A 69 10.70 8.29 -6.30
CA VAL A 69 11.79 9.27 -6.40
C VAL A 69 11.29 10.71 -6.40
N ARG A 70 10.02 10.94 -6.69
CA ARG A 70 9.44 12.28 -6.76
C ARG A 70 8.43 12.57 -5.68
N THR A 71 7.86 11.55 -5.09
CA THR A 71 6.78 11.67 -4.12
C THR A 71 7.24 11.14 -2.78
N ARG A 72 7.06 11.93 -1.73
CA ARG A 72 7.45 11.54 -0.39
C ARG A 72 6.24 11.31 0.49
N GLY A 73 6.05 10.06 0.90
CA GLY A 73 5.19 9.75 2.01
C GLY A 73 3.74 10.17 1.93
N VAL A 74 3.08 9.91 0.81
CA VAL A 74 1.63 10.12 0.76
C VAL A 74 0.97 9.06 1.62
N ARG A 75 0.20 9.49 2.62
CA ARG A 75 -0.39 8.55 3.57
C ARG A 75 -1.71 7.99 3.10
N PHE A 76 -1.85 6.68 3.23
CA PHE A 76 -3.11 5.97 3.03
C PHE A 76 -3.51 5.30 4.34
N ALA A 77 -4.71 5.58 4.81
CA ALA A 77 -5.22 4.97 6.03
C ALA A 77 -6.12 3.79 5.69
N ARG A 78 -5.97 2.70 6.45
CA ARG A 78 -6.79 1.51 6.26
C ARG A 78 -8.22 1.81 6.67
N GLN A 79 -9.13 1.38 5.84
CA GLN A 79 -10.57 1.61 6.07
C GLN A 79 -11.25 0.43 6.76
#